data_10842112de03378409d1e47bfee7b814
#
_entry.id   10842112de03378409d1e47bfee7b814
#
_cell.length_a   1.000
_cell.length_b   1.000
_cell.length_c   1.000
_cell.angle_alpha   90.00
_cell.angle_beta   90.00
_cell.angle_gamma   90.00
#
_symmetry.space_group_name_H-M   'P 1'
#
loop_
_entity.id
_entity.type
_entity.pdbx_description
1 polymer ?
#
loop_
_entity_poly.entity_id
_entity_poly.type
_entity_poly.pdbx_seq_one_letter_code
_entity_poly.pdbx_strand_id
1 'polypeptide(L)'
;LQSRGLGDVYKRQKYKRLKHRGVICEKCGVEVTQTKVRRERMGHIELASPTAHIWFLKSLPSRIGLLLDMPLRDIERVLYFESYVVIEGGMTNLERQQILTEEQYLDALEEFGDEFDAKMGAEAIQALLKSMDLEQECEQLREELNETNSETKRKKLTKRIKLLEACLL
;
A
#
# COMPACT_ATOMS: atom_id res chain seq x y z
N LEU A 1 12.38 27.41 -6.49
CA LEU A 1 13.62 27.97 -7.09
C LEU A 1 13.87 29.43 -6.72
N GLN A 2 12.86 30.18 -6.32
CA GLN A 2 13.00 31.58 -5.91
C GLN A 2 13.70 31.80 -4.56
N SER A 3 13.82 30.74 -3.73
CA SER A 3 14.50 30.86 -2.42
C SER A 3 16.04 30.82 -2.52
N ARG A 4 16.61 30.58 -3.69
CA ARG A 4 18.06 30.58 -3.91
C ARG A 4 18.68 31.99 -4.11
N GLY A 5 17.86 33.07 -4.05
CA GLY A 5 18.32 34.41 -4.28
C GLY A 5 19.23 34.98 -3.17
N LEU A 6 18.92 36.17 -2.74
CA LEU A 6 19.73 37.00 -1.80
C LEU A 6 20.04 36.31 -0.45
N GLY A 7 19.16 35.45 0.06
CA GLY A 7 19.37 34.73 1.33
C GLY A 7 20.52 33.74 1.29
N ASP A 8 20.70 33.02 0.18
CA ASP A 8 21.77 32.02 0.04
C ASP A 8 23.15 32.70 -0.12
N VAL A 9 23.22 33.77 -0.89
CA VAL A 9 24.43 34.58 -1.03
C VAL A 9 24.87 35.20 0.30
N TYR A 10 23.92 35.76 1.06
CA TYR A 10 24.20 36.33 2.37
C TYR A 10 24.71 35.29 3.38
N LYS A 11 24.10 34.10 3.43
CA LYS A 11 24.56 33.00 4.30
C LYS A 11 25.95 32.54 3.93
N ARG A 12 26.26 32.41 2.66
CA ARG A 12 27.58 31.97 2.16
C ARG A 12 28.67 32.98 2.49
N GLN A 13 28.34 34.27 2.55
CA GLN A 13 29.28 35.36 2.88
C GLN A 13 29.47 35.47 4.40
N LYS A 14 28.38 35.60 5.17
CA LYS A 14 28.42 35.85 6.63
C LYS A 14 28.81 34.64 7.45
N TYR A 15 28.32 33.44 7.10
CA TYR A 15 28.46 32.25 7.90
C TYR A 15 29.40 31.19 7.30
N LYS A 16 30.46 31.61 6.66
CA LYS A 16 31.37 30.75 5.89
C LYS A 16 32.29 29.87 6.75
N ARG A 17 32.43 30.09 8.06
CA ARG A 17 33.39 29.43 8.95
C ARG A 17 32.69 28.56 10.00
N LEU A 18 33.38 27.51 10.46
CA LEU A 18 32.93 26.57 11.54
C LEU A 18 32.46 27.27 12.83
N LYS A 19 33.01 28.45 13.14
CA LYS A 19 32.61 29.25 14.32
C LYS A 19 31.13 29.67 14.32
N HIS A 20 30.46 29.61 13.19
CA HIS A 20 29.06 30.01 13.05
C HIS A 20 28.10 28.76 13.10
N ARG A 21 28.59 27.58 13.42
CA ARG A 21 27.77 26.40 13.55
C ARG A 21 26.76 26.57 14.69
N GLY A 22 25.49 26.26 14.40
CA GLY A 22 24.38 26.40 15.36
C GLY A 22 23.77 27.79 15.42
N VAL A 23 24.33 28.78 14.70
CA VAL A 23 23.76 30.12 14.65
C VAL A 23 22.54 30.15 13.76
N ILE A 24 21.47 30.78 14.21
CA ILE A 24 20.25 30.97 13.43
C ILE A 24 20.42 32.20 12.55
N CYS A 25 20.12 32.06 11.26
CA CYS A 25 20.20 33.18 10.32
C CYS A 25 19.11 34.21 10.61
N GLU A 26 19.47 35.45 10.93
CA GLU A 26 18.56 36.55 11.26
C GLU A 26 17.54 36.86 10.14
N LYS A 27 17.91 36.62 8.85
CA LYS A 27 17.04 36.92 7.71
C LYS A 27 16.02 35.82 7.37
N CYS A 28 16.34 34.55 7.63
CA CYS A 28 15.49 33.42 7.18
C CYS A 28 15.21 32.37 8.24
N GLY A 29 15.71 32.57 9.47
CA GLY A 29 15.46 31.66 10.59
C GLY A 29 16.11 30.29 10.49
N VAL A 30 16.90 29.98 9.45
CA VAL A 30 17.53 28.68 9.26
C VAL A 30 18.83 28.59 10.06
N GLU A 31 19.00 27.47 10.78
CA GLU A 31 20.23 27.13 11.50
C GLU A 31 21.38 26.84 10.54
N VAL A 32 22.56 27.39 10.83
CA VAL A 32 23.80 27.15 10.09
C VAL A 32 24.41 25.82 10.52
N THR A 33 24.33 24.81 9.65
CA THR A 33 24.81 23.46 9.89
C THR A 33 25.72 22.95 8.78
N GLN A 34 26.34 21.80 8.99
CA GLN A 34 27.13 21.13 7.95
C GLN A 34 26.23 20.51 6.88
N THR A 35 26.73 20.39 5.66
CA THR A 35 25.98 19.85 4.51
C THR A 35 25.55 18.39 4.73
N LYS A 36 26.34 17.60 5.48
CA LYS A 36 26.03 16.20 5.78
C LYS A 36 24.72 15.99 6.58
N VAL A 37 24.30 17.03 7.35
CA VAL A 37 23.03 16.99 8.11
C VAL A 37 21.82 16.71 7.21
N ARG A 38 21.88 17.10 5.94
CA ARG A 38 20.81 16.79 4.96
C ARG A 38 20.66 15.31 4.68
N ARG A 39 21.70 14.51 4.95
CA ARG A 39 21.68 13.03 4.78
C ARG A 39 21.47 12.30 6.10
N GLU A 40 21.72 12.96 7.22
CA GLU A 40 21.61 12.37 8.56
C GLU A 40 20.23 12.60 9.18
N ARG A 41 19.59 13.75 8.90
CA ARG A 41 18.28 14.07 9.43
C ARG A 41 17.18 13.34 8.64
N MET A 42 16.32 12.66 9.37
CA MET A 42 15.12 12.03 8.82
C MET A 42 14.01 13.07 8.72
N GLY A 43 13.27 13.02 7.61
CA GLY A 43 12.03 13.77 7.42
C GLY A 43 10.84 12.84 7.44
N HIS A 44 9.66 13.37 7.69
CA HIS A 44 8.39 12.67 7.60
C HIS A 44 7.50 13.35 6.56
N ILE A 45 6.92 12.53 5.68
CA ILE A 45 5.91 12.97 4.72
C ILE A 45 4.70 12.06 4.92
N GLU A 46 3.61 12.64 5.38
CA GLU A 46 2.33 11.95 5.48
C GLU A 46 1.63 11.99 4.12
N LEU A 47 1.25 10.81 3.62
CA LEU A 47 0.56 10.70 2.34
C LEU A 47 -0.94 10.92 2.52
N ALA A 48 -1.59 11.60 1.58
CA ALA A 48 -3.03 11.83 1.59
C ALA A 48 -3.84 10.52 1.42
N SER A 49 -3.28 9.52 0.72
CA SER A 49 -3.87 8.20 0.55
C SER A 49 -2.80 7.12 0.74
N PRO A 50 -3.20 5.89 1.13
CA PRO A 50 -2.26 4.78 1.25
C PRO A 50 -1.64 4.43 -0.11
N THR A 51 -0.44 3.88 -0.08
CA THR A 51 0.24 3.35 -1.25
C THR A 51 0.74 1.94 -1.00
N ALA A 52 0.63 1.06 -2.01
CA ALA A 52 1.14 -0.29 -1.92
C ALA A 52 2.68 -0.29 -1.99
N HIS A 53 3.34 -0.95 -1.04
CA HIS A 53 4.78 -1.07 -1.05
C HIS A 53 5.22 -2.04 -2.15
N ILE A 54 6.13 -1.58 -3.02
CA ILE A 54 6.57 -2.32 -4.21
C ILE A 54 7.17 -3.69 -3.90
N TRP A 55 7.86 -3.85 -2.76
CA TRP A 55 8.43 -5.13 -2.35
C TRP A 55 7.38 -6.19 -2.01
N PHE A 56 6.22 -5.78 -1.53
CA PHE A 56 5.12 -6.70 -1.24
C PHE A 56 4.20 -6.91 -2.44
N LEU A 57 4.15 -5.94 -3.35
CA LEU A 57 3.33 -6.00 -4.56
C LEU A 57 4.04 -6.74 -5.69
N LYS A 58 5.23 -6.28 -6.12
CA LYS A 58 5.93 -6.75 -7.33
C LYS A 58 7.01 -7.82 -7.09
N SER A 59 7.14 -8.33 -5.87
CA SER A 59 7.97 -9.51 -5.63
C SER A 59 7.38 -10.74 -6.33
N LEU A 60 8.21 -11.68 -6.74
CA LEU A 60 7.77 -12.94 -7.32
C LEU A 60 8.03 -14.08 -6.34
N PRO A 61 7.00 -14.70 -5.76
CA PRO A 61 5.57 -14.37 -5.90
C PRO A 61 5.16 -13.12 -5.14
N SER A 62 4.10 -12.42 -5.61
CA SER A 62 3.54 -11.26 -4.91
C SER A 62 2.99 -11.66 -3.54
N ARG A 63 3.47 -11.01 -2.47
CA ARG A 63 2.99 -11.29 -1.11
C ARG A 63 1.54 -10.85 -0.91
N ILE A 64 1.17 -9.67 -1.42
CA ILE A 64 -0.21 -9.18 -1.40
C ILE A 64 -1.11 -10.13 -2.19
N GLY A 65 -0.67 -10.57 -3.38
CA GLY A 65 -1.42 -11.51 -4.20
C GLY A 65 -1.60 -12.88 -3.54
N LEU A 66 -0.61 -13.36 -2.80
CA LEU A 66 -0.72 -14.63 -2.04
C LEU A 66 -1.66 -14.50 -0.84
N LEU A 67 -1.62 -13.36 -0.12
CA LEU A 67 -2.52 -13.12 1.03
C LEU A 67 -3.98 -13.08 0.56
N LEU A 68 -4.26 -12.26 -0.46
CA LEU A 68 -5.63 -12.09 -0.97
C LEU A 68 -6.08 -13.21 -1.92
N ASP A 69 -5.21 -14.15 -2.29
CA ASP A 69 -5.41 -15.14 -3.35
C ASP A 69 -5.83 -14.53 -4.70
N MET A 70 -5.35 -13.34 -4.98
CA MET A 70 -5.65 -12.60 -6.20
C MET A 70 -4.45 -12.59 -7.15
N PRO A 71 -4.68 -12.72 -8.48
CA PRO A 71 -3.64 -12.51 -9.47
C PRO A 71 -3.04 -11.10 -9.38
N LEU A 72 -1.72 -10.99 -9.54
CA LEU A 72 -1.04 -9.69 -9.51
C LEU A 72 -1.64 -8.69 -10.52
N ARG A 73 -2.02 -9.19 -11.71
CA ARG A 73 -2.64 -8.36 -12.76
C ARG A 73 -3.91 -7.66 -12.30
N ASP A 74 -4.76 -8.37 -11.55
CA ASP A 74 -6.03 -7.83 -11.08
C ASP A 74 -5.80 -6.81 -9.96
N ILE A 75 -4.87 -7.09 -9.07
CA ILE A 75 -4.43 -6.13 -8.04
C ILE A 75 -3.87 -4.85 -8.68
N GLU A 76 -3.04 -4.98 -9.72
CA GLU A 76 -2.50 -3.82 -10.44
C GLU A 76 -3.62 -3.00 -11.11
N ARG A 77 -4.62 -3.62 -11.72
CA ARG A 77 -5.77 -2.92 -12.31
C ARG A 77 -6.54 -2.10 -11.27
N VAL A 78 -6.74 -2.66 -10.08
CA VAL A 78 -7.37 -1.95 -8.97
C VAL A 78 -6.49 -0.78 -8.50
N LEU A 79 -5.19 -1.01 -8.29
CA LEU A 79 -4.26 0.00 -7.80
C LEU A 79 -4.07 1.17 -8.78
N TYR A 80 -4.14 0.91 -10.09
CA TYR A 80 -4.02 1.94 -11.13
C TYR A 80 -5.36 2.56 -11.52
N PHE A 81 -6.42 2.31 -10.75
CA PHE A 81 -7.76 2.87 -10.97
C PHE A 81 -8.40 2.47 -12.32
N GLU A 82 -8.09 1.27 -12.81
CA GLU A 82 -8.68 0.70 -14.03
C GLU A 82 -9.94 -0.13 -13.75
N SER A 83 -10.10 -0.61 -12.51
CA SER A 83 -11.20 -1.50 -12.12
C SER A 83 -11.53 -1.35 -10.64
N TYR A 84 -12.78 -1.62 -10.30
CA TYR A 84 -13.25 -1.72 -8.93
C TYR A 84 -13.00 -3.13 -8.39
N VAL A 85 -12.87 -3.25 -7.08
CA VAL A 85 -12.90 -4.55 -6.38
C VAL A 85 -13.97 -4.50 -5.31
N VAL A 86 -14.77 -5.54 -5.23
CA VAL A 86 -15.82 -5.72 -4.23
C VAL A 86 -15.15 -6.07 -2.89
N ILE A 87 -15.39 -5.24 -1.89
CA ILE A 87 -14.92 -5.45 -0.51
C ILE A 87 -15.92 -6.31 0.23
N GLU A 88 -17.19 -5.94 0.12
CA GLU A 88 -18.31 -6.62 0.73
C GLU A 88 -19.49 -6.65 -0.24
N GLY A 89 -19.99 -7.85 -0.54
CA GLY A 89 -21.08 -8.05 -1.49
C GLY A 89 -22.47 -7.83 -0.88
N GLY A 90 -22.60 -7.74 0.47
CA GLY A 90 -23.87 -7.56 1.12
C GLY A 90 -24.91 -8.64 0.77
N MET A 91 -26.15 -8.22 0.47
CA MET A 91 -27.23 -9.12 0.02
C MET A 91 -27.30 -9.26 -1.50
N THR A 92 -26.25 -8.90 -2.22
CA THR A 92 -26.20 -8.96 -3.68
C THR A 92 -25.62 -10.28 -4.19
N ASN A 93 -25.65 -10.48 -5.51
CA ASN A 93 -24.99 -11.63 -6.15
C ASN A 93 -23.49 -11.42 -6.40
N LEU A 94 -22.92 -10.33 -5.89
CA LEU A 94 -21.51 -10.00 -6.05
C LEU A 94 -20.67 -10.74 -5.02
N GLU A 95 -19.60 -11.37 -5.48
CA GLU A 95 -18.67 -12.08 -4.60
C GLU A 95 -17.57 -11.12 -4.09
N ARG A 96 -17.12 -11.36 -2.87
CA ARG A 96 -15.98 -10.65 -2.30
C ARG A 96 -14.74 -10.84 -3.18
N GLN A 97 -13.96 -9.78 -3.39
CA GLN A 97 -12.79 -9.72 -4.28
C GLN A 97 -13.10 -9.82 -5.78
N GLN A 98 -14.37 -9.81 -6.16
CA GLN A 98 -14.75 -9.74 -7.57
C GLN A 98 -14.28 -8.43 -8.18
N ILE A 99 -13.69 -8.51 -9.37
CA ILE A 99 -13.24 -7.33 -10.14
C ILE A 99 -14.37 -6.88 -11.06
N LEU A 100 -14.73 -5.61 -10.95
CA LEU A 100 -15.76 -4.99 -11.76
C LEU A 100 -15.12 -3.93 -12.68
N THR A 101 -15.56 -3.89 -13.93
CA THR A 101 -15.30 -2.75 -14.81
C THR A 101 -16.17 -1.58 -14.39
N GLU A 102 -15.89 -0.38 -14.92
CA GLU A 102 -16.72 0.81 -14.63
C GLU A 102 -18.18 0.60 -15.04
N GLU A 103 -18.44 -0.02 -16.22
CA GLU A 103 -19.78 -0.36 -16.69
C GLU A 103 -20.48 -1.30 -15.70
N GLN A 104 -19.83 -2.41 -15.34
CA GLN A 104 -20.38 -3.39 -14.40
C GLN A 104 -20.65 -2.80 -13.01
N TYR A 105 -19.80 -1.87 -12.58
CA TYR A 105 -20.01 -1.16 -11.31
C TYR A 105 -21.23 -0.25 -11.37
N LEU A 106 -21.44 0.48 -12.47
CA LEU A 106 -22.61 1.33 -12.66
C LEU A 106 -23.90 0.50 -12.78
N ASP A 107 -23.87 -0.61 -13.53
CA ASP A 107 -24.99 -1.54 -13.63
C ASP A 107 -25.36 -2.10 -12.23
N ALA A 108 -24.37 -2.52 -11.46
CA ALA A 108 -24.57 -3.01 -10.09
C ALA A 108 -25.10 -1.92 -9.15
N LEU A 109 -24.67 -0.68 -9.33
CA LEU A 109 -25.17 0.46 -8.54
C LEU A 109 -26.64 0.79 -8.87
N GLU A 110 -27.04 0.65 -10.14
CA GLU A 110 -28.43 0.82 -10.56
C GLU A 110 -29.33 -0.31 -10.02
N GLU A 111 -28.81 -1.55 -9.98
CA GLU A 111 -29.58 -2.72 -9.56
C GLU A 111 -29.67 -2.85 -8.04
N PHE A 112 -28.56 -2.66 -7.31
CA PHE A 112 -28.45 -2.94 -5.87
C PHE A 112 -28.28 -1.67 -5.01
N GLY A 113 -28.07 -0.50 -5.61
CA GLY A 113 -27.84 0.73 -4.85
C GLY A 113 -26.62 0.66 -3.94
N ASP A 114 -26.83 0.99 -2.67
CA ASP A 114 -25.78 1.04 -1.63
C ASP A 114 -25.65 -0.28 -0.83
N GLU A 115 -26.20 -1.40 -1.33
CA GLU A 115 -26.16 -2.67 -0.60
C GLU A 115 -24.82 -3.40 -0.65
N PHE A 116 -23.88 -2.96 -1.47
CA PHE A 116 -22.54 -3.50 -1.59
C PHE A 116 -21.47 -2.42 -1.46
N ASP A 117 -20.27 -2.79 -1.03
CA ASP A 117 -19.09 -1.89 -0.99
C ASP A 117 -18.03 -2.34 -2.00
N ALA A 118 -17.76 -1.48 -2.99
CA ALA A 118 -16.70 -1.68 -3.97
C ALA A 118 -15.89 -0.41 -4.14
N LYS A 119 -14.57 -0.54 -4.15
CA LYS A 119 -13.63 0.59 -4.20
C LYS A 119 -12.52 0.36 -5.20
N MET A 120 -11.81 1.43 -5.52
CA MET A 120 -10.60 1.43 -6.32
C MET A 120 -9.37 1.84 -5.50
N GLY A 121 -8.19 1.61 -6.05
CA GLY A 121 -6.94 2.10 -5.52
C GLY A 121 -6.41 1.30 -4.33
N ALA A 122 -5.39 1.86 -3.68
CA ALA A 122 -4.73 1.20 -2.56
C ALA A 122 -5.59 1.11 -1.30
N GLU A 123 -6.57 2.00 -1.16
CA GLU A 123 -7.54 1.96 -0.07
C GLU A 123 -8.40 0.69 -0.11
N ALA A 124 -8.82 0.28 -1.31
CA ALA A 124 -9.57 -0.96 -1.51
C ALA A 124 -8.75 -2.18 -1.07
N ILE A 125 -7.50 -2.28 -1.52
CA ILE A 125 -6.58 -3.37 -1.13
C ILE A 125 -6.31 -3.34 0.38
N GLN A 126 -6.15 -2.16 0.96
CA GLN A 126 -5.98 -2.01 2.41
C GLN A 126 -7.23 -2.48 3.18
N ALA A 127 -8.42 -2.15 2.70
CA ALA A 127 -9.67 -2.59 3.30
C ALA A 127 -9.81 -4.12 3.26
N LEU A 128 -9.52 -4.75 2.12
CA LEU A 128 -9.52 -6.21 1.98
C LEU A 128 -8.53 -6.88 2.94
N LEU A 129 -7.32 -6.35 3.07
CA LEU A 129 -6.32 -6.90 4.00
C LEU A 129 -6.72 -6.73 5.46
N LYS A 130 -7.34 -5.60 5.83
CA LYS A 130 -7.79 -5.34 7.20
C LYS A 130 -9.01 -6.19 7.61
N SER A 131 -9.86 -6.57 6.65
CA SER A 131 -11.05 -7.38 6.90
C SER A 131 -10.78 -8.90 6.86
N MET A 132 -9.52 -9.32 6.65
CA MET A 132 -9.12 -10.72 6.70
C MET A 132 -8.99 -11.20 8.14
N ASP A 133 -9.58 -12.36 8.42
CA ASP A 133 -9.28 -13.14 9.62
C ASP A 133 -8.19 -14.16 9.29
N LEU A 134 -6.96 -13.88 9.75
CA LEU A 134 -5.79 -14.70 9.44
C LEU A 134 -5.87 -16.11 10.06
N GLU A 135 -6.47 -16.25 11.24
CA GLU A 135 -6.59 -17.53 11.94
C GLU A 135 -7.57 -18.45 11.18
N GLN A 136 -8.76 -17.91 10.88
CA GLN A 136 -9.79 -18.64 10.15
C GLN A 136 -9.34 -19.04 8.74
N GLU A 137 -8.67 -18.13 8.02
CA GLU A 137 -8.08 -18.41 6.70
C GLU A 137 -7.03 -19.53 6.77
N CYS A 138 -6.17 -19.54 7.80
CA CYS A 138 -5.18 -20.59 7.99
C CYS A 138 -5.83 -21.96 8.23
N GLU A 139 -6.90 -22.02 9.02
CA GLU A 139 -7.61 -23.27 9.29
C GLU A 139 -8.28 -23.82 8.03
N GLN A 140 -9.00 -22.97 7.30
CA GLN A 140 -9.64 -23.36 6.02
C GLN A 140 -8.62 -23.87 5.00
N LEU A 141 -7.49 -23.20 4.85
CA LEU A 141 -6.44 -23.62 3.92
C LEU A 141 -5.77 -24.95 4.34
N ARG A 142 -5.68 -25.23 5.64
CA ARG A 142 -5.15 -26.52 6.13
C ARG A 142 -6.13 -27.65 5.84
N GLU A 143 -7.44 -27.42 5.98
CA GLU A 143 -8.47 -28.39 5.60
C GLU A 143 -8.43 -28.65 4.10
N GLU A 144 -8.41 -27.60 3.27
CA GLU A 144 -8.30 -27.74 1.81
C GLU A 144 -7.01 -28.46 1.39
N LEU A 145 -5.89 -28.23 2.08
CA LEU A 145 -4.63 -28.95 1.83
C LEU A 145 -4.75 -30.46 2.06
N ASN A 146 -5.52 -30.87 3.07
CA ASN A 146 -5.74 -32.30 3.38
C ASN A 146 -6.65 -32.96 2.35
N GLU A 147 -7.64 -32.24 1.83
CA GLU A 147 -8.59 -32.77 0.84
C GLU A 147 -8.01 -32.82 -0.57
N THR A 148 -7.06 -31.91 -0.88
CA THR A 148 -6.53 -31.75 -2.23
C THR A 148 -5.48 -32.80 -2.58
N ASN A 149 -5.71 -33.57 -3.66
CA ASN A 149 -4.75 -34.53 -4.21
C ASN A 149 -3.80 -33.97 -5.28
N SER A 150 -4.06 -32.76 -5.78
CA SER A 150 -3.24 -32.10 -6.81
C SER A 150 -1.94 -31.53 -6.23
N GLU A 151 -0.78 -32.03 -6.68
CA GLU A 151 0.53 -31.59 -6.21
C GLU A 151 0.77 -30.08 -6.44
N THR A 152 0.28 -29.55 -7.56
CA THR A 152 0.42 -28.12 -7.90
C THR A 152 -0.39 -27.24 -6.95
N LYS A 153 -1.63 -27.62 -6.65
CA LYS A 153 -2.47 -26.93 -5.68
C LYS A 153 -1.87 -27.01 -4.28
N ARG A 154 -1.40 -28.18 -3.86
CA ARG A 154 -0.73 -28.36 -2.56
C ARG A 154 0.47 -27.43 -2.39
N LYS A 155 1.32 -27.27 -3.41
CA LYS A 155 2.46 -26.35 -3.39
C LYS A 155 2.02 -24.88 -3.24
N LYS A 156 0.92 -24.48 -3.91
CA LYS A 156 0.34 -23.13 -3.79
C LYS A 156 -0.19 -22.88 -2.38
N LEU A 157 -1.03 -23.79 -1.87
CA LEU A 157 -1.62 -23.72 -0.53
C LEU A 157 -0.55 -23.68 0.57
N THR A 158 0.46 -24.54 0.49
CA THR A 158 1.57 -24.54 1.46
C THR A 158 2.33 -23.20 1.51
N LYS A 159 2.54 -22.56 0.35
CA LYS A 159 3.19 -21.24 0.32
C LYS A 159 2.32 -20.16 0.95
N ARG A 160 1.00 -20.22 0.71
CA ARG A 160 0.04 -19.26 1.28
C ARG A 160 -0.05 -19.42 2.80
N ILE A 161 -0.19 -20.66 3.30
CA ILE A 161 -0.22 -20.95 4.75
C ILE A 161 1.04 -20.43 5.45
N LYS A 162 2.23 -20.73 4.92
CA LYS A 162 3.49 -20.23 5.49
C LYS A 162 3.56 -18.72 5.57
N LEU A 163 2.97 -18.00 4.60
CA LEU A 163 2.95 -16.55 4.62
C LEU A 163 1.96 -16.02 5.68
N LEU A 164 0.77 -16.61 5.78
CA LEU A 164 -0.22 -16.26 6.79
C LEU A 164 0.31 -16.50 8.21
N GLU A 165 0.91 -17.67 8.45
CA GLU A 165 1.55 -18.00 9.75
C GLU A 165 2.65 -16.97 10.12
N ALA A 166 3.44 -16.53 9.14
CA ALA A 166 4.46 -15.49 9.37
C ALA A 166 3.86 -14.09 9.65
N CYS A 167 2.60 -13.85 9.32
CA CYS A 167 1.89 -12.61 9.65
C CYS A 167 1.22 -12.66 11.03
N LEU A 168 1.01 -13.86 11.60
CA LEU A 168 0.45 -14.07 12.94
C LEU A 168 1.51 -13.94 14.05
N LEU A 169 2.81 -14.02 13.72
CA LEU A 169 3.95 -13.85 14.64
C LEU A 169 4.33 -12.38 14.78
#